data_67da871746b934931f5963f1965d4cfe
#
_entry.id   67da871746b934931f5963f1965d4cfe
#
_cell.length_a   1.000
_cell.length_b   1.000
_cell.length_c   1.000
_cell.angle_alpha   90.00
_cell.angle_beta   90.00
_cell.angle_gamma   90.00
#
_symmetry.space_group_name_H-M   'P 1'
#
loop_
_entity.id
_entity.type
_entity.pdbx_description
1 polymer ?
#
loop_
_entity_poly.entity_id
_entity_poly.type
_entity_poly.pdbx_seq_one_letter_code
_entity_poly.pdbx_strand_id
1 'polypeptide(L)'
;MKKNIKTLKKKFRIYSPKIKEECGVFGISNSPEASTLTALGLHALQHRGQEGCGIVSFDGEKYHSEKRFGLVGDNFNDEKVLKNLPGKFAIGHNRYSTTGGTALRNVQPFFADTNSGGIGVAHNGNLTNAITLRNKMVEELSLIHISEPTRLHVIA
;
A
#
# COMPACT_ATOMS: atom_id res chain seq x y z
N MET A 1 -43.36 28.82 -19.25
CA MET A 1 -41.89 28.94 -19.26
C MET A 1 -41.12 28.05 -18.27
N LYS A 2 -41.70 27.02 -17.65
CA LYS A 2 -41.02 26.15 -16.65
C LYS A 2 -40.58 24.77 -17.17
N LYS A 3 -40.84 24.42 -18.44
CA LYS A 3 -40.52 23.08 -19.01
C LYS A 3 -39.08 22.93 -19.53
N ASN A 4 -38.35 24.02 -19.76
CA ASN A 4 -37.04 23.95 -20.43
C ASN A 4 -35.83 23.71 -19.50
N ILE A 5 -35.97 23.95 -18.18
CA ILE A 5 -34.84 23.83 -17.24
C ILE A 5 -34.58 22.36 -16.87
N LYS A 6 -35.63 21.51 -16.81
CA LYS A 6 -35.45 20.08 -16.54
C LYS A 6 -34.78 19.31 -17.69
N THR A 7 -35.01 19.75 -18.93
CA THR A 7 -34.44 19.13 -20.14
C THR A 7 -32.99 19.52 -20.33
N LEU A 8 -32.61 20.74 -19.93
CA LEU A 8 -31.20 21.19 -19.96
C LEU A 8 -30.34 20.49 -18.87
N LYS A 9 -30.89 20.21 -17.69
CA LYS A 9 -30.17 19.44 -16.67
C LYS A 9 -29.90 17.99 -17.04
N LYS A 10 -30.61 17.42 -18.01
CA LYS A 10 -30.42 16.06 -18.53
C LYS A 10 -29.33 15.99 -19.62
N LYS A 11 -29.00 17.11 -20.26
CA LYS A 11 -28.00 17.20 -21.34
C LYS A 11 -26.58 17.54 -20.87
N PHE A 12 -26.45 18.12 -19.70
CA PHE A 12 -25.18 18.37 -19.02
C PHE A 12 -25.11 17.54 -17.74
N ARG A 13 -25.08 16.22 -17.85
CA ARG A 13 -24.37 15.42 -16.87
C ARG A 13 -22.89 15.76 -17.08
N ILE A 14 -22.45 16.82 -16.40
CA ILE A 14 -21.04 16.97 -16.08
C ILE A 14 -20.72 15.71 -15.29
N TYR A 15 -20.10 14.77 -15.96
CA TYR A 15 -19.43 13.66 -15.30
C TYR A 15 -18.29 14.32 -14.52
N SER A 16 -18.59 14.75 -13.32
CA SER A 16 -17.55 14.94 -12.32
C SER A 16 -17.13 13.52 -11.95
N PRO A 17 -16.03 12.98 -12.44
CA PRO A 17 -15.50 11.78 -11.85
C PRO A 17 -15.30 12.14 -10.38
N LYS A 18 -16.11 11.54 -9.49
CA LYS A 18 -15.77 11.57 -8.06
C LYS A 18 -14.38 10.96 -8.03
N ILE A 19 -13.39 11.78 -7.79
CA ILE A 19 -12.04 11.31 -7.49
C ILE A 19 -12.23 10.42 -6.28
N LYS A 20 -12.22 9.11 -6.51
CA LYS A 20 -12.22 8.14 -5.42
C LYS A 20 -10.83 8.19 -4.86
N GLU A 21 -10.72 8.74 -3.67
CA GLU A 21 -9.47 8.66 -2.92
C GLU A 21 -9.29 7.22 -2.48
N GLU A 22 -8.27 6.57 -3.00
CA GLU A 22 -7.96 5.17 -2.74
C GLU A 22 -6.51 5.06 -2.28
N CYS A 23 -6.30 4.33 -1.17
CA CYS A 23 -5.02 4.10 -0.52
C CYS A 23 -4.28 5.38 -0.05
N GLY A 24 -3.44 5.24 0.95
CA GLY A 24 -2.53 6.26 1.46
C GLY A 24 -1.11 5.74 1.54
N VAL A 25 -0.13 6.51 1.10
CA VAL A 25 1.29 6.21 1.24
C VAL A 25 1.95 7.34 2.01
N PHE A 26 2.81 6.97 2.95
CA PHE A 26 3.59 7.92 3.74
C PHE A 26 4.98 7.36 4.01
N GLY A 27 5.99 8.21 4.09
CA GLY A 27 7.34 7.77 4.36
C GLY A 27 8.18 8.84 5.07
N ILE A 28 9.11 8.37 5.89
CA ILE A 28 10.04 9.20 6.65
C ILE A 28 11.46 8.66 6.42
N SER A 29 12.37 9.57 6.28
CA SER A 29 13.81 9.31 6.14
C SER A 29 14.58 10.07 7.20
N ASN A 30 15.59 9.43 7.75
CA ASN A 30 16.56 10.01 8.69
C ASN A 30 15.95 10.57 9.99
N SER A 31 14.98 9.88 10.57
CA SER A 31 14.40 10.23 11.87
C SER A 31 14.54 9.07 12.85
N PRO A 32 14.95 9.30 14.12
CA PRO A 32 14.98 8.26 15.13
C PRO A 32 13.58 7.67 15.45
N GLU A 33 12.52 8.44 15.15
CA GLU A 33 11.13 8.04 15.36
C GLU A 33 10.40 7.77 14.04
N ALA A 34 11.13 7.28 13.01
CA ALA A 34 10.57 7.11 11.67
C ALA A 34 9.27 6.30 11.64
N SER A 35 9.21 5.20 12.38
CA SER A 35 8.02 4.34 12.42
C SER A 35 6.83 5.01 13.11
N THR A 36 7.07 5.70 14.23
CA THR A 36 6.03 6.47 14.94
C THR A 36 5.47 7.59 14.07
N LEU A 37 6.34 8.36 13.44
CA LEU A 37 5.92 9.43 12.53
C LEU A 37 5.21 8.88 11.30
N THR A 38 5.63 7.71 10.81
CA THR A 38 4.94 7.03 9.71
C THR A 38 3.54 6.58 10.12
N ALA A 39 3.38 6.03 11.33
CA ALA A 39 2.06 5.66 11.86
C ALA A 39 1.15 6.90 11.99
N LEU A 40 1.66 8.02 12.50
CA LEU A 40 0.91 9.28 12.58
C LEU A 40 0.52 9.81 11.19
N GLY A 41 1.44 9.76 10.22
CA GLY A 41 1.16 10.15 8.84
C GLY A 41 0.09 9.28 8.19
N LEU A 42 0.14 7.96 8.40
CA LEU A 42 -0.89 7.04 7.93
C LEU A 42 -2.24 7.28 8.64
N HIS A 43 -2.22 7.60 9.93
CA HIS A 43 -3.44 7.95 10.67
C HIS A 43 -4.10 9.20 10.07
N ALA A 44 -3.33 10.22 9.73
CA ALA A 44 -3.83 11.40 9.02
C ALA A 44 -4.42 11.05 7.64
N LEU A 45 -3.89 10.03 6.98
CA LEU A 45 -4.36 9.51 5.70
C LEU A 45 -5.42 8.39 5.83
N GLN A 46 -5.98 8.14 7.03
CA GLN A 46 -6.89 7.04 7.29
C GLN A 46 -8.16 7.07 6.43
N HIS A 47 -8.62 8.26 6.06
CA HIS A 47 -9.77 8.45 5.18
C HIS A 47 -9.58 7.84 3.78
N ARG A 48 -8.33 7.57 3.37
CA ARG A 48 -7.97 6.99 2.07
C ARG A 48 -8.01 5.46 2.06
N GLY A 49 -7.92 4.80 3.22
CA GLY A 49 -7.95 3.33 3.29
C GLY A 49 -8.17 2.84 4.72
N GLN A 50 -9.10 1.90 4.90
CA GLN A 50 -9.53 1.41 6.21
C GLN A 50 -9.49 -0.11 6.35
N GLU A 51 -9.12 -0.84 5.30
CA GLU A 51 -9.14 -2.30 5.30
C GLU A 51 -7.89 -2.92 5.91
N GLY A 52 -6.78 -2.24 5.78
CA GLY A 52 -5.51 -2.68 6.33
C GLY A 52 -4.46 -1.60 6.27
N CYS A 53 -3.47 -1.74 7.11
CA CYS A 53 -2.34 -0.83 7.19
C CYS A 53 -1.05 -1.62 7.42
N GLY A 54 0.04 -1.06 6.95
CA GLY A 54 1.34 -1.67 7.15
C GLY A 54 2.45 -0.63 7.19
N ILE A 55 3.51 -0.97 7.91
CA ILE A 55 4.73 -0.18 7.99
C ILE A 55 5.91 -1.13 7.79
N VAL A 56 6.86 -0.68 6.99
CA VAL A 56 8.18 -1.30 6.86
C VAL A 56 9.21 -0.27 7.28
N SER A 57 10.10 -0.65 8.18
CA SER A 57 11.24 0.18 8.60
C SER A 57 12.57 -0.48 8.22
N PHE A 58 13.63 0.33 8.22
CA PHE A 58 14.99 -0.11 7.96
C PHE A 58 15.93 0.48 9.02
N ASP A 59 16.65 -0.40 9.72
CA ASP A 59 17.54 0.00 10.82
C ASP A 59 18.98 0.28 10.39
N GLY A 60 19.27 0.06 9.12
CA GLY A 60 20.62 0.15 8.53
C GLY A 60 21.18 -1.20 8.11
N GLU A 61 20.63 -2.29 8.62
CA GLU A 61 21.04 -3.67 8.33
C GLU A 61 19.88 -4.51 7.80
N LYS A 62 18.71 -4.38 8.41
CA LYS A 62 17.55 -5.24 8.18
C LYS A 62 16.27 -4.44 7.96
N TYR A 63 15.36 -5.04 7.22
CA TYR A 63 13.98 -4.59 7.11
C TYR A 63 13.11 -5.24 8.18
N HIS A 64 12.27 -4.44 8.82
CA HIS A 64 11.28 -4.86 9.79
C HIS A 64 9.90 -4.51 9.26
N SER A 65 8.93 -5.40 9.41
CA SER A 65 7.60 -5.24 8.82
C SER A 65 6.51 -5.60 9.79
N GLU A 66 5.54 -4.70 9.93
CA GLU A 66 4.30 -4.94 10.65
C GLU A 66 3.12 -4.63 9.72
N LYS A 67 2.21 -5.60 9.57
CA LYS A 67 1.02 -5.51 8.72
C LYS A 67 -0.20 -5.96 9.51
N ARG A 68 -1.28 -5.22 9.41
CA ARG A 68 -2.51 -5.47 10.14
C ARG A 68 -3.74 -5.20 9.26
N PHE A 69 -4.85 -5.86 9.57
CA PHE A 69 -6.16 -5.45 9.08
C PHE A 69 -6.73 -4.35 9.96
N GLY A 70 -7.56 -3.50 9.37
CA GLY A 70 -8.25 -2.43 10.07
C GLY A 70 -7.49 -1.12 10.13
N LEU A 71 -7.84 -0.29 11.11
CA LEU A 71 -7.39 1.09 11.21
C LEU A 71 -5.98 1.20 11.80
N VAL A 72 -5.26 2.24 11.40
CA VAL A 72 -3.91 2.54 11.92
C VAL A 72 -3.96 2.80 13.42
N GLY A 73 -4.94 3.59 13.88
CA GLY A 73 -5.06 3.94 15.29
C GLY A 73 -5.31 2.74 16.22
N ASP A 74 -5.97 1.69 15.70
CA ASP A 74 -6.21 0.47 16.48
C ASP A 74 -4.99 -0.45 16.52
N ASN A 75 -4.13 -0.37 15.51
CA ASN A 75 -3.05 -1.33 15.30
C ASN A 75 -1.65 -0.82 15.65
N PHE A 76 -1.42 0.49 15.57
CA PHE A 76 -0.12 1.12 15.79
C PHE A 76 -0.12 2.12 16.95
N ASN A 77 -1.09 2.02 17.86
CA ASN A 77 -1.15 2.78 19.11
C ASN A 77 -0.34 2.13 20.25
N ASP A 78 0.06 0.86 20.13
CA ASP A 78 0.85 0.14 21.13
C ASP A 78 2.34 0.34 20.83
N GLU A 79 3.07 0.86 21.82
CA GLU A 79 4.52 1.00 21.73
C GLU A 79 5.25 -0.33 21.44
N LYS A 80 4.69 -1.47 21.84
CA LYS A 80 5.29 -2.78 21.57
C LYS A 80 5.34 -3.07 20.07
N VAL A 81 4.29 -2.70 19.34
CA VAL A 81 4.24 -2.86 17.89
C VAL A 81 5.25 -1.94 17.22
N LEU A 82 5.35 -0.69 17.67
CA LEU A 82 6.33 0.26 17.13
C LEU A 82 7.77 -0.11 17.45
N LYS A 83 8.03 -0.75 18.59
CA LYS A 83 9.37 -1.29 18.95
C LYS A 83 9.84 -2.41 18.03
N ASN A 84 8.91 -3.12 17.36
CA ASN A 84 9.26 -4.11 16.32
C ASN A 84 9.69 -3.47 15.01
N LEU A 85 9.61 -2.15 14.90
CA LEU A 85 9.92 -1.37 13.69
C LEU A 85 11.05 -0.36 13.95
N PRO A 86 12.24 -0.84 14.37
CA PRO A 86 13.37 0.04 14.64
C PRO A 86 13.89 0.67 13.36
N GLY A 87 14.70 1.72 13.51
CA GLY A 87 15.44 2.35 12.43
C GLY A 87 15.06 3.79 12.16
N LYS A 88 15.79 4.39 11.22
CA LYS A 88 15.65 5.81 10.85
C LYS A 88 14.89 6.04 9.55
N PHE A 89 14.49 4.97 8.89
CA PHE A 89 13.73 4.99 7.64
C PHE A 89 12.49 4.15 7.82
N ALA A 90 11.35 4.68 7.42
CA ALA A 90 10.11 3.92 7.40
C ALA A 90 9.21 4.37 6.27
N ILE A 91 8.51 3.42 5.66
CA ILE A 91 7.43 3.66 4.71
C ILE A 91 6.17 2.92 5.18
N GLY A 92 5.04 3.50 4.91
CA GLY A 92 3.76 2.92 5.31
C GLY A 92 2.68 3.08 4.25
N HIS A 93 1.64 2.27 4.40
CA HIS A 93 0.54 2.21 3.45
C HIS A 93 -0.78 1.93 4.15
N ASN A 94 -1.83 2.66 3.78
CA ASN A 94 -3.23 2.37 4.09
C ASN A 94 -3.90 1.77 2.87
N ARG A 95 -4.46 0.57 3.03
CA ARG A 95 -5.12 -0.15 1.95
C ARG A 95 -6.59 0.20 1.85
N TYR A 96 -7.02 0.48 0.62
CA TYR A 96 -8.39 0.41 0.16
C TYR A 96 -8.46 -0.63 -0.96
N SER A 97 -9.31 -1.65 -0.83
CA SER A 97 -9.40 -2.74 -1.83
C SER A 97 -10.18 -2.31 -3.04
N THR A 98 -9.49 -2.16 -4.15
CA THR A 98 -10.13 -2.04 -5.47
C THR A 98 -10.08 -3.37 -6.22
N THR A 99 -9.05 -4.17 -5.98
CA THR A 99 -8.81 -5.46 -6.61
C THR A 99 -8.04 -6.39 -5.65
N GLY A 100 -8.27 -7.68 -5.78
CA GLY A 100 -7.60 -8.70 -4.98
C GLY A 100 -8.32 -9.03 -3.67
N GLY A 101 -8.26 -10.29 -3.23
CA GLY A 101 -8.91 -10.77 -2.01
C GLY A 101 -8.34 -10.15 -0.73
N THR A 102 -9.12 -10.27 0.36
CA THR A 102 -8.75 -9.82 1.70
C THR A 102 -7.71 -10.77 2.30
N ALA A 103 -6.45 -10.61 1.92
CA ALA A 103 -5.35 -11.37 2.48
C ALA A 103 -4.27 -10.43 3.02
N LEU A 104 -3.70 -10.75 4.17
CA LEU A 104 -2.68 -9.93 4.83
C LEU A 104 -1.44 -9.74 3.95
N ARG A 105 -1.11 -10.74 3.12
CA ARG A 105 -0.03 -10.65 2.13
C ARG A 105 -0.21 -9.53 1.11
N ASN A 106 -1.45 -9.06 0.90
CA ASN A 106 -1.77 -7.96 -0.01
C ASN A 106 -1.69 -6.58 0.66
N VAL A 107 -1.45 -6.53 1.96
CA VAL A 107 -1.21 -5.27 2.67
C VAL A 107 0.22 -4.83 2.40
N GLN A 108 0.36 -3.61 1.89
CA GLN A 108 1.66 -2.99 1.65
C GLN A 108 2.17 -2.29 2.93
N PRO A 109 3.47 -1.93 3.00
CA PRO A 109 4.52 -2.07 2.00
C PRO A 109 4.98 -3.50 1.77
N PHE A 110 5.52 -3.75 0.56
CA PHE A 110 6.23 -4.98 0.25
C PHE A 110 7.72 -4.77 0.43
N PHE A 111 8.45 -5.81 0.80
CA PHE A 111 9.90 -5.78 0.79
C PHE A 111 10.45 -7.10 0.26
N ALA A 112 11.62 -7.03 -0.33
CA ALA A 112 12.34 -8.18 -0.83
C ALA A 112 13.85 -7.97 -0.62
N ASP A 113 14.54 -9.03 -0.27
CA ASP A 113 16.00 -9.06 -0.28
C ASP A 113 16.48 -9.42 -1.67
N THR A 114 17.43 -8.64 -2.18
CA THR A 114 18.06 -8.84 -3.47
C THR A 114 19.56 -8.99 -3.28
N ASN A 115 20.25 -9.48 -4.30
CA ASN A 115 21.73 -9.58 -4.27
C ASN A 115 22.44 -8.22 -4.10
N SER A 116 21.72 -7.13 -4.42
CA SER A 116 22.22 -5.74 -4.29
C SER A 116 21.76 -5.07 -3.00
N GLY A 117 21.11 -5.81 -2.09
CA GLY A 117 20.50 -5.29 -0.87
C GLY A 117 18.98 -5.40 -0.89
N GLY A 118 18.34 -5.01 0.20
CA GLY A 118 16.90 -5.05 0.31
C GLY A 118 16.21 -3.86 -0.37
N ILE A 119 14.98 -4.06 -0.80
CA ILE A 119 14.12 -3.02 -1.34
C ILE A 119 12.75 -3.06 -0.66
N GLY A 120 12.25 -1.89 -0.22
CA GLY A 120 10.90 -1.72 0.30
C GLY A 120 10.07 -0.84 -0.63
N VAL A 121 8.85 -1.26 -0.95
CA VAL A 121 7.97 -0.57 -1.90
C VAL A 121 6.56 -0.41 -1.34
N ALA A 122 6.03 0.79 -1.48
CA ALA A 122 4.61 1.09 -1.28
C ALA A 122 4.10 1.96 -2.43
N HIS A 123 2.90 1.69 -2.92
CA HIS A 123 2.33 2.44 -4.04
C HIS A 123 0.82 2.56 -3.95
N ASN A 124 0.28 3.62 -4.53
CA ASN A 124 -1.13 3.77 -4.83
C ASN A 124 -1.33 3.55 -6.33
N GLY A 125 -2.24 2.66 -6.70
CA GLY A 125 -2.58 2.40 -8.09
C GLY A 125 -2.54 0.92 -8.45
N ASN A 126 -2.95 0.63 -9.68
CA ASN A 126 -2.98 -0.70 -10.26
C ASN A 126 -2.26 -0.70 -11.62
N LEU A 127 -1.50 -1.75 -11.87
CA LEU A 127 -0.89 -1.97 -13.17
C LEU A 127 -1.96 -2.50 -14.14
N THR A 128 -2.15 -1.82 -15.27
CA THR A 128 -3.13 -2.22 -16.29
C THR A 128 -2.70 -3.50 -17.02
N ASN A 129 -1.41 -3.80 -17.03
CA ASN A 129 -0.81 -4.95 -17.70
C ASN A 129 -0.19 -5.97 -16.72
N ALA A 130 -0.65 -6.01 -15.48
CA ALA A 130 -0.08 -6.84 -14.41
C ALA A 130 0.06 -8.32 -14.81
N ILE A 131 -0.97 -8.91 -15.43
CA ILE A 131 -0.96 -10.32 -15.84
C ILE A 131 0.10 -10.57 -16.91
N THR A 132 0.17 -9.72 -17.93
CA THR A 132 1.16 -9.84 -19.01
C THR A 132 2.58 -9.70 -18.46
N LEU A 133 2.80 -8.72 -17.60
CA LEU A 133 4.09 -8.49 -16.97
C LEU A 133 4.50 -9.68 -16.07
N ARG A 134 3.55 -10.21 -15.28
CA ARG A 134 3.78 -11.38 -14.45
C ARG A 134 4.18 -12.60 -15.29
N ASN A 135 3.46 -12.88 -16.37
CA ASN A 135 3.78 -14.02 -17.23
C ASN A 135 5.17 -13.87 -17.85
N LYS A 136 5.50 -12.68 -18.33
CA LYS A 136 6.83 -12.38 -18.85
C LYS A 136 7.92 -12.60 -17.79
N MET A 137 7.73 -12.12 -16.57
CA MET A 137 8.69 -12.32 -15.48
C MET A 137 8.81 -13.80 -15.09
N VAL A 138 7.73 -14.56 -15.14
CA VAL A 138 7.75 -16.01 -14.89
C VAL A 138 8.54 -16.75 -15.98
N GLU A 139 8.40 -16.34 -17.23
CA GLU A 139 9.15 -16.91 -18.37
C GLU A 139 10.64 -16.56 -18.32
N GLU A 140 10.98 -15.31 -18.02
CA GLU A 140 12.36 -14.82 -17.97
C GLU A 140 13.12 -15.31 -16.72
N LEU A 141 12.46 -15.40 -15.58
CA LEU A 141 13.02 -15.86 -14.32
C LEU A 141 13.00 -17.38 -14.23
N SER A 142 13.35 -18.09 -15.32
CA SER A 142 13.54 -19.54 -15.36
C SER A 142 13.16 -20.21 -14.04
N LEU A 143 11.98 -20.69 -13.92
CA LEU A 143 11.16 -21.20 -12.83
C LEU A 143 11.78 -22.07 -11.75
N ILE A 144 13.09 -22.10 -11.61
CA ILE A 144 13.81 -23.01 -10.72
C ILE A 144 13.53 -22.72 -9.23
N HIS A 145 12.95 -21.57 -8.91
CA HIS A 145 12.71 -21.13 -7.51
C HIS A 145 11.27 -20.71 -7.17
N ILE A 146 10.28 -21.15 -7.91
CA ILE A 146 8.88 -21.00 -7.51
C ILE A 146 8.45 -22.14 -6.57
N SER A 147 9.26 -22.45 -5.59
CA SER A 147 8.83 -23.26 -4.45
C SER A 147 8.15 -22.41 -3.35
N GLU A 148 8.19 -21.08 -3.46
CA GLU A 148 7.49 -20.18 -2.56
C GLU A 148 6.50 -19.30 -3.33
N PRO A 149 5.22 -19.71 -3.44
CA PRO A 149 4.19 -18.93 -4.10
C PRO A 149 3.90 -17.58 -3.42
N THR A 150 4.45 -17.35 -2.24
CA THR A 150 4.27 -16.14 -1.43
C THR A 150 5.01 -14.93 -1.96
N ARG A 151 6.07 -15.08 -2.76
CA ARG A 151 6.87 -13.94 -3.26
C ARG A 151 6.39 -13.39 -4.59
N LEU A 152 5.67 -14.16 -5.38
CA LEU A 152 5.19 -13.75 -6.72
C LEU A 152 3.77 -13.14 -6.71
N HIS A 153 3.04 -13.23 -5.61
CA HIS A 153 1.75 -12.55 -5.47
C HIS A 153 1.85 -11.06 -5.11
N VAL A 154 3.08 -10.54 -5.03
CA VAL A 154 3.36 -9.16 -4.65
C VAL A 154 3.14 -8.18 -5.81
N ILE A 155 2.98 -8.65 -7.04
CA ILE A 155 2.84 -7.81 -8.24
C ILE A 155 1.43 -7.95 -8.88
N ALA A 156 0.44 -8.37 -8.14
CA ALA A 156 -0.93 -8.39 -8.65
C ALA A 156 -1.84 -7.49 -7.86
#